data_dd54b92d6a9c037f283db9206b4bdc26
#
_entry.id   dd54b92d6a9c037f283db9206b4bdc26
#
_cell.length_a   1.000
_cell.length_b   1.000
_cell.length_c   1.000
_cell.angle_alpha   90.00
_cell.angle_beta   90.00
_cell.angle_gamma   90.00
#
_symmetry.space_group_name_H-M   'P 1'
#
loop_
_entity.id
_entity.type
_entity.pdbx_description
1 polymer ?
#
loop_
_entity_poly.entity_id
_entity_poly.type
_entity_poly.pdbx_seq_one_letter_code
_entity_poly.pdbx_strand_id
1 'polypeptide(L)'
;MAKLVNNKWVFTDDEIDEQIRRGKAAYIDYVKDKPVATSFKFDATTRILSIRSNDGSRVDFPVSRIKELQNASDKDIRSGYITKAGDAIHWDELDAHYTIAGLAANIFGTKDWMRELAKMGGSKTSPAKVSAARLNGKKGGRPARSSKPVRSTGVS
;
A
#
# COMPACT_ATOMS: atom_id res chain seq x y z
N MET A 1 14.44 -25.79 10.06
CA MET A 1 13.00 -25.66 9.67
C MET A 1 12.20 -25.35 10.93
N ALA A 2 11.38 -24.29 10.86
CA ALA A 2 10.50 -23.95 11.97
C ALA A 2 9.62 -25.14 12.37
N LYS A 3 9.53 -25.39 13.67
CA LYS A 3 8.73 -26.50 14.24
C LYS A 3 7.50 -25.94 14.94
N LEU A 4 6.35 -26.56 14.72
CA LEU A 4 5.13 -26.27 15.46
C LEU A 4 5.14 -27.09 16.77
N VAL A 5 5.27 -26.42 17.91
CA VAL A 5 5.25 -27.04 19.24
C VAL A 5 4.11 -26.41 20.04
N ASN A 6 3.19 -27.23 20.55
CA ASN A 6 2.02 -26.75 21.31
C ASN A 6 1.24 -25.61 20.64
N ASN A 7 0.97 -25.74 19.35
CA ASN A 7 0.30 -24.72 18.51
C ASN A 7 1.05 -23.37 18.40
N LYS A 8 2.34 -23.32 18.73
CA LYS A 8 3.23 -22.15 18.57
C LYS A 8 4.38 -22.50 17.64
N TRP A 9 4.70 -21.59 16.73
CA TRP A 9 5.89 -21.68 15.89
C TRP A 9 7.13 -21.41 16.75
N VAL A 10 8.07 -22.35 16.77
CA VAL A 10 9.35 -22.20 17.47
C VAL A 10 10.44 -22.10 16.41
N PHE A 11 11.24 -21.06 16.50
CA PHE A 11 12.40 -20.82 15.66
C PHE A 11 13.65 -20.89 16.52
N THR A 12 14.74 -21.39 15.97
CA THR A 12 16.07 -21.26 16.57
C THR A 12 16.65 -19.89 16.22
N ASP A 13 17.60 -19.41 17.01
CA ASP A 13 18.29 -18.13 16.75
C ASP A 13 18.98 -18.15 15.38
N ASP A 14 19.60 -19.26 14.99
CA ASP A 14 20.20 -19.44 13.66
C ASP A 14 19.17 -19.31 12.52
N GLU A 15 17.95 -19.82 12.71
CA GLU A 15 16.88 -19.70 11.72
C GLU A 15 16.39 -18.24 11.61
N ILE A 16 16.33 -17.53 12.73
CA ILE A 16 15.98 -16.11 12.77
C ILE A 16 17.05 -15.29 12.05
N ASP A 17 18.32 -15.51 12.39
CA ASP A 17 19.44 -14.80 11.76
C ASP A 17 19.53 -15.03 10.25
N GLU A 18 19.30 -16.27 9.81
CA GLU A 18 19.24 -16.57 8.38
C GLU A 18 18.06 -15.87 7.68
N GLN A 19 16.90 -15.79 8.32
CA GLN A 19 15.74 -15.05 7.80
C GLN A 19 16.01 -13.56 7.70
N ILE A 20 16.66 -12.99 8.74
CA ILE A 20 17.08 -11.58 8.75
C ILE A 20 18.07 -11.32 7.63
N ARG A 21 19.07 -12.19 7.42
CA ARG A 21 20.06 -12.07 6.36
C ARG A 21 19.41 -12.11 4.97
N ARG A 22 18.50 -13.05 4.74
CA ARG A 22 17.72 -13.15 3.48
C ARG A 22 16.84 -11.93 3.26
N GLY A 23 16.16 -11.46 4.31
CA GLY A 23 15.35 -10.25 4.24
C GLY A 23 16.15 -9.01 3.87
N LYS A 24 17.34 -8.85 4.47
CA LYS A 24 18.27 -7.75 4.13
C LYS A 24 18.76 -7.83 2.69
N ALA A 25 19.13 -9.00 2.20
CA ALA A 25 19.55 -9.18 0.80
C ALA A 25 18.42 -8.88 -0.18
N ALA A 26 17.22 -9.42 0.07
CA ALA A 26 16.04 -9.15 -0.74
C ALA A 26 15.66 -7.66 -0.74
N TYR A 27 15.85 -6.99 0.40
CA TYR A 27 15.61 -5.55 0.50
C TYR A 27 16.59 -4.75 -0.34
N ILE A 28 17.89 -5.08 -0.31
CA ILE A 28 18.92 -4.43 -1.13
C ILE A 28 18.55 -4.53 -2.61
N ASP A 29 18.15 -5.72 -3.07
CA ASP A 29 17.70 -5.92 -4.45
C ASP A 29 16.42 -5.13 -4.75
N TYR A 30 15.49 -5.08 -3.79
CA TYR A 30 14.24 -4.35 -3.96
C TYR A 30 14.45 -2.84 -4.15
N VAL A 31 15.37 -2.23 -3.41
CA VAL A 31 15.62 -0.78 -3.48
C VAL A 31 16.59 -0.37 -4.60
N LYS A 32 17.32 -1.33 -5.17
CA LYS A 32 18.34 -1.08 -6.19
C LYS A 32 17.80 -0.34 -7.42
N ASP A 33 16.58 -0.71 -7.85
CA ASP A 33 15.93 -0.20 -9.04
C ASP A 33 14.67 0.62 -8.74
N LYS A 34 14.48 1.05 -7.48
CA LYS A 34 13.28 1.79 -7.06
C LYS A 34 13.64 3.09 -6.37
N PRO A 35 12.87 4.16 -6.62
CA PRO A 35 13.01 5.37 -5.86
C PRO A 35 12.59 5.12 -4.41
N VAL A 36 13.48 5.41 -3.46
CA VAL A 36 13.22 5.39 -2.02
C VAL A 36 13.43 6.78 -1.44
N ALA A 37 12.60 7.16 -0.47
CA ALA A 37 12.73 8.44 0.19
C ALA A 37 14.04 8.51 1.01
N THR A 38 14.78 9.59 0.82
CA THR A 38 16.03 9.86 1.54
C THR A 38 15.91 10.98 2.54
N SER A 39 14.97 11.90 2.30
CA SER A 39 14.70 13.00 3.21
C SER A 39 13.29 13.55 3.00
N PHE A 40 12.73 14.16 4.04
CA PHE A 40 11.55 15.00 3.93
C PHE A 40 11.77 16.36 4.58
N LYS A 41 11.01 17.35 4.16
CA LYS A 41 11.01 18.69 4.71
C LYS A 41 9.58 19.20 4.78
N PHE A 42 9.22 19.77 5.93
CA PHE A 42 7.95 20.47 6.11
C PHE A 42 8.17 21.97 6.05
N ASP A 43 7.41 22.64 5.19
CA ASP A 43 7.31 24.09 5.14
C ASP A 43 6.05 24.54 5.89
N ALA A 44 6.24 25.23 7.00
CA ALA A 44 5.15 25.71 7.85
C ALA A 44 4.33 26.83 7.20
N THR A 45 4.93 27.65 6.36
CA THR A 45 4.26 28.76 5.70
C THR A 45 3.24 28.29 4.67
N THR A 46 3.66 27.33 3.85
CA THR A 46 2.80 26.78 2.79
C THR A 46 2.05 25.53 3.23
N ARG A 47 2.41 24.97 4.39
CA ARG A 47 1.94 23.68 4.91
C ARG A 47 2.11 22.56 3.89
N ILE A 48 3.29 22.52 3.26
CA ILE A 48 3.68 21.50 2.30
C ILE A 48 4.74 20.59 2.90
N LEU A 49 4.53 19.29 2.76
CA LEU A 49 5.49 18.23 3.06
C LEU A 49 6.17 17.83 1.75
N SER A 50 7.47 18.07 1.63
CA SER A 50 8.29 17.71 0.48
C SER A 50 9.10 16.47 0.77
N ILE A 51 9.03 15.46 -0.08
CA ILE A 51 9.80 14.22 0.04
C ILE A 51 10.77 14.14 -1.13
N ARG A 52 12.05 13.85 -0.84
CA ARG A 52 13.09 13.58 -1.84
C ARG A 52 13.41 12.10 -1.87
N SER A 53 13.66 11.59 -3.06
CA SER A 53 14.10 10.22 -3.30
C SER A 53 15.58 10.16 -3.72
N ASN A 54 16.16 8.96 -3.65
CA ASN A 54 17.55 8.68 -4.02
C ASN A 54 17.87 8.93 -5.51
N ASP A 55 16.86 8.88 -6.38
CA ASP A 55 16.96 9.17 -7.81
C ASP A 55 16.90 10.68 -8.14
N GLY A 56 16.82 11.54 -7.10
CA GLY A 56 16.72 12.98 -7.25
C GLY A 56 15.28 13.50 -7.44
N SER A 57 14.31 12.62 -7.58
CA SER A 57 12.90 13.04 -7.67
C SER A 57 12.42 13.67 -6.37
N ARG A 58 11.43 14.56 -6.50
CA ARG A 58 10.76 15.22 -5.38
C ARG A 58 9.27 15.19 -5.56
N VAL A 59 8.56 14.92 -4.49
CA VAL A 59 7.09 14.99 -4.46
C VAL A 59 6.67 15.89 -3.30
N ASP A 60 5.76 16.82 -3.59
CA ASP A 60 5.21 17.77 -2.64
C ASP A 60 3.77 17.40 -2.28
N PHE A 61 3.49 17.30 -0.99
CA PHE A 61 2.20 16.89 -0.45
C PHE A 61 1.61 18.00 0.44
N PRO A 62 0.46 18.58 0.07
CA PRO A 62 -0.25 19.46 1.00
C PRO A 62 -0.69 18.70 2.25
N VAL A 63 -0.28 19.17 3.43
CA VAL A 63 -0.62 18.53 4.72
C VAL A 63 -2.13 18.40 4.91
N SER A 64 -2.91 19.34 4.38
CA SER A 64 -4.38 19.31 4.41
C SER A 64 -5.00 18.08 3.73
N ARG A 65 -4.23 17.37 2.89
CA ARG A 65 -4.66 16.14 2.23
C ARG A 65 -4.31 14.87 3.01
N ILE A 66 -3.57 15.01 4.10
CA ILE A 66 -3.16 13.89 4.95
C ILE A 66 -3.98 13.97 6.24
N LYS A 67 -4.91 13.05 6.41
CA LYS A 67 -5.95 13.08 7.45
C LYS A 67 -5.39 13.33 8.86
N GLU A 68 -4.37 12.61 9.27
CA GLU A 68 -3.79 12.68 10.60
C GLU A 68 -2.92 13.92 10.80
N LEU A 69 -2.41 14.51 9.71
CA LEU A 69 -1.55 15.71 9.75
C LEU A 69 -2.31 17.01 9.56
N GLN A 70 -3.52 17.01 9.00
CA GLN A 70 -4.23 18.23 8.61
C GLN A 70 -4.42 19.22 9.77
N ASN A 71 -4.63 18.71 10.99
CA ASN A 71 -4.84 19.50 12.20
C ASN A 71 -3.66 19.40 13.19
N ALA A 72 -2.58 18.73 12.81
CA ALA A 72 -1.41 18.57 13.65
C ALA A 72 -0.61 19.88 13.77
N SER A 73 0.07 20.05 14.89
CA SER A 73 0.96 21.19 15.10
C SER A 73 2.19 21.07 14.18
N ASP A 74 2.81 22.21 13.88
CA ASP A 74 4.04 22.25 13.08
C ASP A 74 5.16 21.44 13.72
N LYS A 75 5.21 21.41 15.05
CA LYS A 75 6.17 20.61 15.82
C LYS A 75 5.95 19.12 15.57
N ASP A 76 4.71 18.66 15.65
CA ASP A 76 4.38 17.24 15.48
C ASP A 76 4.62 16.81 14.02
N ILE A 77 4.33 17.65 13.04
CA ILE A 77 4.63 17.33 11.63
C ILE A 77 6.14 17.21 11.41
N ARG A 78 6.95 18.03 12.06
CA ARG A 78 8.40 17.96 11.94
C ARG A 78 9.03 16.79 12.68
N SER A 79 8.35 16.20 13.67
CA SER A 79 8.86 15.04 14.42
C SER A 79 8.87 13.75 13.63
N GLY A 80 8.25 13.72 12.46
CA GLY A 80 8.23 12.54 11.59
C GLY A 80 9.63 12.11 11.17
N TYR A 81 9.77 10.84 10.85
CA TYR A 81 11.01 10.27 10.33
C TYR A 81 10.74 9.28 9.21
N ILE A 82 11.71 9.18 8.29
CA ILE A 82 11.68 8.18 7.23
C ILE A 82 12.20 6.87 7.78
N THR A 83 11.53 5.76 7.44
CA THR A 83 12.00 4.40 7.76
C THR A 83 13.39 4.15 7.17
N LYS A 84 14.14 3.21 7.76
CA LYS A 84 15.44 2.79 7.22
C LYS A 84 15.33 2.27 5.78
N ALA A 85 14.17 1.77 5.42
CA ALA A 85 13.84 1.29 4.09
C ALA A 85 13.60 2.43 3.09
N GLY A 86 13.30 3.63 3.53
CA GLY A 86 12.95 4.74 2.67
C GLY A 86 11.58 4.60 1.99
N ASP A 87 10.76 3.67 2.43
CA ASP A 87 9.46 3.33 1.83
C ASP A 87 8.28 4.00 2.54
N ALA A 88 8.49 4.48 3.77
CA ALA A 88 7.45 5.08 4.59
C ALA A 88 7.97 6.23 5.47
N ILE A 89 7.04 7.03 5.98
CA ILE A 89 7.26 8.03 7.01
C ILE A 89 6.37 7.70 8.21
N HIS A 90 6.92 7.82 9.42
CA HIS A 90 6.24 7.65 10.68
C HIS A 90 6.18 8.95 11.47
N TRP A 91 5.11 9.12 12.22
CA TRP A 91 4.88 10.15 13.23
C TRP A 91 4.36 9.46 14.49
N ASP A 92 5.26 9.15 15.42
CA ASP A 92 4.92 8.35 16.61
C ASP A 92 3.91 9.09 17.50
N GLU A 93 4.06 10.40 17.70
CA GLU A 93 3.16 11.23 18.50
C GLU A 93 1.74 11.35 17.91
N LEU A 94 1.59 11.13 16.62
CA LEU A 94 0.31 11.22 15.91
C LEU A 94 -0.28 9.84 15.60
N ASP A 95 0.41 8.77 16.01
CA ASP A 95 0.09 7.38 15.61
C ASP A 95 -0.18 7.27 14.10
N ALA A 96 0.63 7.96 13.31
CA ALA A 96 0.46 8.05 11.87
C ALA A 96 1.62 7.38 11.13
N HIS A 97 1.25 6.54 10.18
CA HIS A 97 2.19 5.81 9.34
C HIS A 97 1.70 5.84 7.89
N TYR A 98 2.53 6.34 6.99
CA TYR A 98 2.23 6.39 5.57
C TYR A 98 3.36 5.85 4.73
N THR A 99 3.07 4.90 3.86
CA THR A 99 4.00 4.59 2.78
C THR A 99 4.05 5.73 1.77
N ILE A 100 5.19 5.95 1.14
CA ILE A 100 5.35 6.97 0.10
C ILE A 100 4.35 6.75 -1.04
N ALA A 101 4.19 5.48 -1.45
CA ALA A 101 3.20 5.10 -2.44
C ALA A 101 1.75 5.37 -1.97
N GLY A 102 1.46 5.14 -0.68
CA GLY A 102 0.16 5.42 -0.09
C GLY A 102 -0.16 6.91 -0.05
N LEU A 103 0.83 7.75 0.31
CA LEU A 103 0.69 9.21 0.23
C LEU A 103 0.38 9.67 -1.19
N ALA A 104 1.12 9.18 -2.17
CA ALA A 104 0.88 9.48 -3.57
C ALA A 104 -0.52 9.04 -4.00
N ALA A 105 -0.97 7.83 -3.64
CA ALA A 105 -2.29 7.33 -3.94
C ALA A 105 -3.42 8.14 -3.27
N ASN A 106 -3.24 8.58 -2.03
CA ASN A 106 -4.24 9.40 -1.33
C ASN A 106 -4.42 10.78 -1.95
N ILE A 107 -3.37 11.37 -2.50
CA ILE A 107 -3.42 12.70 -3.09
C ILE A 107 -3.92 12.66 -4.53
N PHE A 108 -3.47 11.66 -5.28
CA PHE A 108 -3.87 11.46 -6.68
C PHE A 108 -5.02 10.46 -6.82
N GLY A 109 -5.51 9.87 -5.73
CA GLY A 109 -6.50 8.79 -5.68
C GLY A 109 -7.91 9.22 -6.04
N THR A 110 -8.10 10.07 -7.08
CA THR A 110 -9.41 10.28 -7.68
C THR A 110 -9.93 8.97 -8.28
N LYS A 111 -11.25 8.83 -8.42
CA LYS A 111 -11.86 7.64 -9.06
C LYS A 111 -11.25 7.36 -10.44
N ASP A 112 -10.88 8.40 -11.17
CA ASP A 112 -10.29 8.27 -12.50
C ASP A 112 -8.85 7.76 -12.43
N TRP A 113 -8.03 8.29 -11.52
CA TRP A 113 -6.68 7.78 -11.26
C TRP A 113 -6.69 6.30 -10.85
N MET A 114 -7.56 5.93 -9.91
CA MET A 114 -7.70 4.53 -9.48
C MET A 114 -8.18 3.63 -10.62
N ARG A 115 -9.02 4.14 -11.53
CA ARG A 115 -9.46 3.42 -12.72
C ARG A 115 -8.29 3.19 -13.70
N GLU A 116 -7.45 4.19 -13.91
CA GLU A 116 -6.25 4.05 -14.78
C GLU A 116 -5.23 3.09 -14.17
N LEU A 117 -4.95 3.18 -12.87
CA LEU A 117 -4.10 2.20 -12.18
C LEU A 117 -4.65 0.76 -12.31
N ALA A 118 -5.97 0.60 -12.15
CA ALA A 118 -6.62 -0.69 -12.31
C ALA A 118 -6.50 -1.23 -13.75
N LYS A 119 -6.61 -0.38 -14.77
CA LYS A 119 -6.36 -0.75 -16.17
C LYS A 119 -4.91 -1.21 -16.37
N MET A 120 -3.94 -0.44 -15.86
CA MET A 120 -2.52 -0.79 -15.96
C MET A 120 -2.21 -2.12 -15.27
N GLY A 121 -2.77 -2.35 -14.08
CA GLY A 121 -2.64 -3.62 -13.36
C GLY A 121 -3.36 -4.78 -14.04
N GLY A 122 -4.54 -4.50 -14.61
CA GLY A 122 -5.36 -5.48 -15.34
C GLY A 122 -4.79 -5.91 -16.68
N SER A 123 -4.11 -5.00 -17.38
CA SER A 123 -3.50 -5.27 -18.69
C SER A 123 -2.31 -6.23 -18.65
N LYS A 124 -1.63 -6.32 -17.51
CA LYS A 124 -0.52 -7.27 -17.33
C LYS A 124 -1.07 -8.68 -17.13
N THR A 125 -0.96 -9.51 -18.15
CA THR A 125 -1.26 -10.95 -18.09
C THR A 125 0.02 -11.72 -17.73
N SER A 126 -0.12 -12.68 -16.81
CA SER A 126 0.93 -13.66 -16.51
C SER A 126 0.38 -15.07 -16.69
N PRO A 127 1.22 -16.10 -16.93
CA PRO A 127 0.77 -17.50 -17.01
C PRO A 127 -0.07 -17.91 -15.80
N ALA A 128 0.30 -17.46 -14.61
CA ALA A 128 -0.44 -17.71 -13.36
C ALA A 128 -1.84 -17.07 -13.38
N LYS A 129 -1.97 -15.82 -13.84
CA LYS A 129 -3.28 -15.14 -14.00
C LYS A 129 -4.18 -15.87 -15.00
N VAL A 130 -3.61 -16.32 -16.14
CA VAL A 130 -4.36 -17.05 -17.16
C VAL A 130 -4.86 -18.39 -16.60
N SER A 131 -4.01 -19.13 -15.89
CA SER A 131 -4.37 -20.40 -15.26
C SER A 131 -5.46 -20.22 -14.20
N ALA A 132 -5.31 -19.22 -13.34
CA ALA A 132 -6.31 -18.89 -12.32
C ALA A 132 -7.66 -18.48 -12.93
N ALA A 133 -7.65 -17.67 -13.98
CA ALA A 133 -8.88 -17.27 -14.70
C ALA A 133 -9.59 -18.48 -15.33
N ARG A 134 -8.84 -19.40 -15.94
CA ARG A 134 -9.39 -20.65 -16.51
C ARG A 134 -10.00 -21.56 -15.44
N LEU A 135 -9.32 -21.72 -14.29
CA LEU A 135 -9.84 -22.50 -13.17
C LEU A 135 -11.10 -21.90 -12.57
N ASN A 136 -11.12 -20.60 -12.39
CA ASN A 136 -12.30 -19.90 -11.87
C ASN A 136 -13.47 -19.92 -12.87
N GLY A 137 -13.19 -19.81 -14.17
CA GLY A 137 -14.20 -19.94 -15.22
C GLY A 137 -14.88 -21.31 -15.23
N LYS A 138 -14.12 -22.41 -14.94
CA LYS A 138 -14.68 -23.77 -14.82
C LYS A 138 -15.59 -23.95 -13.60
N LYS A 139 -15.45 -23.14 -12.54
CA LYS A 139 -16.27 -23.19 -11.34
C LYS A 139 -17.67 -22.55 -11.51
N GLY A 140 -17.95 -22.00 -12.67
CA GLY A 140 -19.20 -21.28 -12.96
C GLY A 140 -19.15 -19.80 -12.58
N GLY A 141 -19.85 -19.00 -13.34
CA GLY A 141 -20.01 -17.58 -13.07
C GLY A 141 -21.07 -17.32 -11.97
N ARG A 142 -21.32 -16.02 -11.71
CA ARG A 142 -22.36 -15.58 -10.77
C ARG A 142 -23.70 -16.23 -11.15
N PRO A 143 -24.44 -16.88 -10.21
CA PRO A 143 -25.75 -17.43 -10.49
C PRO A 143 -26.65 -16.39 -11.14
N ALA A 144 -27.42 -16.79 -12.15
CA ALA A 144 -28.39 -15.88 -12.76
C ALA A 144 -29.36 -15.38 -11.68
N ARG A 145 -29.58 -14.07 -11.66
CA ARG A 145 -30.55 -13.46 -10.76
C ARG A 145 -31.91 -14.08 -11.09
N SER A 146 -32.48 -14.88 -10.17
CA SER A 146 -33.84 -15.39 -10.35
C SER A 146 -34.77 -14.18 -10.53
N SER A 147 -35.43 -14.09 -11.68
CA SER A 147 -36.49 -13.11 -11.90
C SER A 147 -37.60 -13.34 -10.87
N LYS A 148 -37.82 -12.36 -10.00
CA LYS A 148 -38.97 -12.40 -9.09
C LYS A 148 -40.23 -12.53 -9.95
N PRO A 149 -41.17 -13.44 -9.60
CA PRO A 149 -42.44 -13.52 -10.33
C PRO A 149 -43.19 -12.19 -10.16
N VAL A 150 -43.61 -11.64 -11.29
CA VAL A 150 -44.49 -10.47 -11.32
C VAL A 150 -45.80 -10.88 -10.63
N ARG A 151 -46.11 -10.23 -9.51
CA ARG A 151 -47.43 -10.37 -8.90
C ARG A 151 -48.45 -9.77 -9.87
N SER A 152 -49.29 -10.64 -10.43
CA SER A 152 -50.50 -10.22 -11.14
C SER A 152 -51.44 -9.57 -10.13
N THR A 153 -51.63 -8.25 -10.22
CA THR A 153 -52.72 -7.56 -9.57
C THR A 153 -54.01 -7.95 -10.30
N GLY A 154 -54.76 -8.88 -9.71
CA GLY A 154 -56.12 -9.12 -10.13
C GLY A 154 -56.96 -7.89 -9.78
N VAL A 155 -57.58 -7.30 -10.81
CA VAL A 155 -58.66 -6.33 -10.67
C VAL A 155 -59.97 -7.12 -10.58
N SER A 156 -60.72 -6.87 -9.56
CA SER A 156 -62.16 -7.15 -9.47
C SER A 156 -62.86 -5.92 -8.94
#